data_8958f01969b6f79c87c7f0a849343fd0
#
_entry.id   8958f01969b6f79c87c7f0a849343fd0
#
_cell.length_a   1.000
_cell.length_b   1.000
_cell.length_c   1.000
_cell.angle_alpha   90.00
_cell.angle_beta   90.00
_cell.angle_gamma   90.00
#
_symmetry.space_group_name_H-M   'P 1'
#
loop_
_entity.id
_entity.type
_entity.pdbx_description
1 polymer ?
#
loop_
_entity_poly.entity_id
_entity_poly.type
_entity_poly.pdbx_seq_one_letter_code
_entity_poly.pdbx_strand_id
1 'polypeptide(L)'
;MKRIALLFVAVVTVTGVAAWITPSSLGQDNTGMTAGNATADTKTQTDSKEAKQIIVTTIPPGYRDWKFISAAHEAGELNDIRVVIGNDKAIEAYRAGKPFPEGTIIGRVAWKMVPSEENNKTFGQAQSFVPGDAPDWYLQFLEKDTKKYAATGGGGYSNFDKDLKPLTDEKTMYSCFSCHKAVEARDYIFHEIRALIAAVPAKTHPSSQIFSAAI
;
A
#
# COMPACT_ATOMS: atom_id res chain seq x y z
N MET A 1 3.47 53.26 20.12
CA MET A 1 2.18 52.93 20.72
C MET A 1 2.11 51.42 20.80
N LYS A 2 2.32 50.86 21.99
CA LYS A 2 2.33 49.42 22.25
C LYS A 2 0.90 48.95 22.52
N ARG A 3 0.38 47.99 21.73
CA ARG A 3 -0.91 47.33 22.01
C ARG A 3 -0.63 45.97 22.65
N ILE A 4 -1.00 45.87 23.92
CA ILE A 4 -0.95 44.63 24.72
C ILE A 4 -2.23 43.88 24.43
N ALA A 5 -2.11 42.66 23.90
CA ALA A 5 -3.23 41.72 23.74
C ALA A 5 -3.31 40.80 24.96
N LEU A 6 -4.40 40.89 25.70
CA LEU A 6 -4.72 40.02 26.83
C LEU A 6 -5.24 38.65 26.28
N LEU A 7 -4.57 37.59 26.69
CA LEU A 7 -5.00 36.21 26.50
C LEU A 7 -5.91 35.82 27.68
N PHE A 8 -7.18 35.51 27.38
CA PHE A 8 -8.07 34.84 28.32
C PHE A 8 -7.86 33.33 28.26
N VAL A 9 -7.43 32.75 29.37
CA VAL A 9 -7.38 31.33 29.59
C VAL A 9 -8.70 30.89 30.22
N ALA A 10 -9.50 30.13 29.49
CA ALA A 10 -10.70 29.51 30.03
C ALA A 10 -10.34 28.12 30.60
N VAL A 11 -10.45 28.01 31.92
CA VAL A 11 -10.33 26.74 32.65
C VAL A 11 -11.69 26.04 32.63
N VAL A 12 -11.80 24.90 31.93
CA VAL A 12 -12.96 24.03 32.01
C VAL A 12 -12.70 22.94 33.03
N THR A 13 -13.37 22.98 34.15
CA THR A 13 -13.37 21.91 35.16
C THR A 13 -14.44 20.88 34.79
N VAL A 14 -14.01 19.67 34.47
CA VAL A 14 -14.89 18.52 34.30
C VAL A 14 -15.00 17.76 35.62
N THR A 15 -16.17 17.84 36.26
CA THR A 15 -16.49 17.03 37.45
C THR A 15 -16.88 15.62 37.01
N GLY A 16 -16.06 14.64 37.37
CA GLY A 16 -16.35 13.22 37.16
C GLY A 16 -17.35 12.67 38.14
N VAL A 17 -18.36 11.99 37.63
CA VAL A 17 -19.28 11.16 38.43
C VAL A 17 -18.76 9.74 38.41
N ALA A 18 -18.30 9.26 39.57
CA ALA A 18 -17.93 7.87 39.76
C ALA A 18 -19.15 7.04 40.09
N ALA A 19 -19.51 6.10 39.22
CA ALA A 19 -20.52 5.08 39.50
C ALA A 19 -19.85 3.86 40.07
N TRP A 20 -20.17 3.50 41.31
CA TRP A 20 -19.74 2.29 41.99
C TRP A 20 -20.59 1.11 41.51
N ILE A 21 -19.96 0.12 40.93
CA ILE A 21 -20.58 -1.18 40.68
C ILE A 21 -19.99 -2.21 41.67
N THR A 22 -20.84 -2.72 42.57
CA THR A 22 -20.51 -3.77 43.54
C THR A 22 -20.45 -5.12 42.84
N PRO A 23 -19.52 -6.01 43.21
CA PRO A 23 -19.54 -7.40 42.78
C PRO A 23 -20.45 -8.23 43.69
N SER A 24 -21.45 -8.91 43.12
CA SER A 24 -22.17 -9.96 43.79
C SER A 24 -21.43 -11.28 43.63
N SER A 25 -20.94 -11.80 44.73
CA SER A 25 -20.46 -13.18 44.89
C SER A 25 -21.67 -14.08 45.17
N LEU A 26 -21.63 -15.30 44.65
CA LEU A 26 -21.95 -16.60 45.27
C LEU A 26 -22.46 -17.59 44.23
N GLY A 27 -21.85 -18.75 44.20
CA GLY A 27 -22.33 -19.93 43.50
C GLY A 27 -21.18 -20.86 43.06
N GLN A 28 -20.58 -21.52 44.05
CA GLN A 28 -19.79 -22.72 43.82
C GLN A 28 -20.74 -23.88 43.58
N ASP A 29 -20.64 -24.55 42.42
CA ASP A 29 -20.95 -25.97 42.34
C ASP A 29 -19.96 -26.66 41.41
N ASN A 30 -19.34 -27.64 42.00
CA ASN A 30 -18.28 -28.45 41.51
C ASN A 30 -18.87 -29.76 40.98
N THR A 31 -18.90 -29.93 39.65
CA THR A 31 -18.96 -31.26 39.05
C THR A 31 -18.11 -31.29 37.80
N GLY A 32 -17.10 -32.12 37.86
CA GLY A 32 -16.13 -32.31 36.79
C GLY A 32 -16.74 -32.85 35.51
N MET A 33 -16.15 -32.39 34.42
CA MET A 33 -16.02 -33.19 33.19
C MET A 33 -14.90 -32.63 32.34
N THR A 34 -13.92 -33.42 32.07
CA THR A 34 -12.90 -33.32 31.05
C THR A 34 -13.51 -32.92 29.71
N ALA A 35 -13.19 -31.76 29.21
CA ALA A 35 -13.46 -31.40 27.84
C ALA A 35 -12.22 -30.75 27.23
N GLY A 36 -11.70 -31.40 26.27
CA GLY A 36 -10.57 -31.35 25.48
C GLY A 36 -10.14 -29.96 24.98
N ASN A 37 -8.88 -29.82 25.09
CA ASN A 37 -8.01 -28.84 24.50
C ASN A 37 -7.95 -29.07 22.97
N ALA A 38 -8.96 -28.63 22.21
CA ALA A 38 -9.02 -28.86 20.76
C ALA A 38 -9.33 -27.62 19.90
N THR A 39 -9.58 -26.43 20.51
CA THR A 39 -10.01 -25.25 19.75
C THR A 39 -8.93 -24.20 19.54
N ALA A 40 -7.83 -24.22 20.29
CA ALA A 40 -6.75 -23.25 20.12
C ALA A 40 -5.81 -23.62 18.97
N ASP A 41 -5.51 -24.92 18.79
CA ASP A 41 -4.58 -25.37 17.77
C ASP A 41 -5.14 -25.27 16.34
N THR A 42 -6.47 -25.44 16.18
CA THR A 42 -7.10 -25.39 14.85
C THR A 42 -7.09 -23.98 14.28
N LYS A 43 -7.31 -22.95 15.12
CA LYS A 43 -7.31 -21.56 14.66
C LYS A 43 -5.90 -21.09 14.28
N THR A 44 -4.91 -21.39 15.11
CA THR A 44 -3.51 -21.03 14.84
C THR A 44 -2.96 -21.75 13.59
N GLN A 45 -3.36 -23.01 13.37
CA GLN A 45 -2.93 -23.79 12.22
C GLN A 45 -3.61 -23.36 10.93
N THR A 46 -4.85 -22.88 10.99
CA THR A 46 -5.55 -22.30 9.85
C THR A 46 -4.94 -20.95 9.46
N ASP A 47 -4.71 -20.09 10.45
CA ASP A 47 -4.13 -18.76 10.22
C ASP A 47 -2.72 -18.86 9.60
N SER A 48 -1.89 -19.79 10.06
CA SER A 48 -0.55 -20.00 9.50
C SER A 48 -0.56 -20.60 8.09
N LYS A 49 -1.53 -21.44 7.76
CA LYS A 49 -1.70 -21.99 6.41
C LYS A 49 -2.21 -20.94 5.45
N GLU A 50 -3.16 -20.10 5.87
CA GLU A 50 -3.66 -18.97 5.08
C GLU A 50 -2.56 -17.92 4.85
N ALA A 51 -1.78 -17.59 5.88
CA ALA A 51 -0.65 -16.67 5.76
C ALA A 51 0.40 -17.15 4.73
N LYS A 52 0.71 -18.44 4.72
CA LYS A 52 1.63 -19.03 3.73
C LYS A 52 1.11 -18.97 2.31
N GLN A 53 -0.21 -19.02 2.11
CA GLN A 53 -0.82 -18.96 0.78
C GLN A 53 -0.79 -17.56 0.15
N ILE A 54 -0.55 -16.50 0.93
CA ILE A 54 -0.51 -15.13 0.41
C ILE A 54 0.89 -14.67 0.03
N ILE A 55 1.93 -15.41 0.40
CA ILE A 55 3.32 -14.99 0.22
C ILE A 55 3.83 -15.34 -1.18
N VAL A 56 4.27 -14.34 -1.91
CA VAL A 56 5.01 -14.48 -3.17
C VAL A 56 6.49 -14.24 -2.88
N THR A 57 7.32 -15.25 -3.11
CA THR A 57 8.76 -15.18 -2.80
C THR A 57 9.65 -14.96 -4.02
N THR A 58 9.05 -14.87 -5.20
CA THR A 58 9.78 -14.74 -6.46
C THR A 58 9.57 -13.35 -7.05
N ILE A 59 10.65 -12.69 -7.39
CA ILE A 59 10.60 -11.44 -8.15
C ILE A 59 10.17 -11.75 -9.59
N PRO A 60 9.09 -11.15 -10.08
CA PRO A 60 8.66 -11.36 -11.45
C PRO A 60 9.74 -10.95 -12.45
N PRO A 61 10.03 -11.78 -13.47
CA PRO A 61 11.04 -11.44 -14.45
C PRO A 61 10.64 -10.20 -15.25
N GLY A 62 11.63 -9.39 -15.64
CA GLY A 62 11.41 -8.22 -16.48
C GLY A 62 10.70 -7.05 -15.80
N TYR A 63 10.49 -7.07 -14.49
CA TYR A 63 9.75 -6.00 -13.80
C TYR A 63 10.37 -4.61 -13.99
N ARG A 64 11.67 -4.52 -14.24
CA ARG A 64 12.35 -3.24 -14.50
C ARG A 64 11.94 -2.55 -15.79
N ASP A 65 11.39 -3.32 -16.73
CA ASP A 65 10.90 -2.83 -18.03
C ASP A 65 9.38 -2.60 -18.02
N TRP A 66 8.72 -2.81 -16.87
CA TRP A 66 7.29 -2.60 -16.76
C TRP A 66 6.92 -1.13 -16.84
N LYS A 67 5.71 -0.90 -17.30
CA LYS A 67 5.22 0.45 -17.54
C LYS A 67 4.76 1.12 -16.24
N PHE A 68 4.96 2.41 -16.19
CA PHE A 68 4.54 3.25 -15.08
C PHE A 68 3.01 3.36 -14.99
N ILE A 69 2.49 3.25 -13.77
CA ILE A 69 1.09 3.46 -13.40
C ILE A 69 0.94 4.77 -12.64
N SER A 70 1.67 4.95 -11.55
CA SER A 70 1.56 6.12 -10.69
C SER A 70 2.82 6.34 -9.86
N ALA A 71 2.93 7.52 -9.26
CA ALA A 71 3.90 7.81 -8.21
C ALA A 71 3.18 8.47 -7.04
N ALA A 72 3.71 8.25 -5.85
CA ALA A 72 3.23 8.87 -4.63
C ALA A 72 4.37 9.18 -3.67
N HIS A 73 4.11 10.12 -2.76
CA HIS A 73 4.91 10.33 -1.56
C HIS A 73 4.05 9.93 -0.36
N GLU A 74 4.52 8.99 0.42
CA GLU A 74 3.92 8.64 1.71
C GLU A 74 4.66 9.38 2.81
N ALA A 75 3.99 10.36 3.39
CA ALA A 75 4.51 11.16 4.50
C ALA A 75 4.55 10.37 5.83
N GLY A 76 4.98 11.03 6.90
CA GLY A 76 5.06 10.43 8.23
C GLY A 76 6.28 9.52 8.38
N GLU A 77 6.12 8.42 9.09
CA GLU A 77 7.22 7.50 9.42
C GLU A 77 7.86 6.84 8.20
N LEU A 78 7.08 6.59 7.15
CA LEU A 78 7.58 6.02 5.91
C LEU A 78 8.48 7.02 5.18
N ASN A 79 8.02 8.24 5.01
CA ASN A 79 8.71 9.31 4.29
C ASN A 79 9.41 8.80 3.02
N ASP A 80 8.67 8.13 2.17
CA ASP A 80 9.19 7.53 0.96
C ASP A 80 8.57 8.13 -0.31
N ILE A 81 9.37 8.16 -1.37
CA ILE A 81 8.91 8.34 -2.75
C ILE A 81 8.77 6.95 -3.35
N ARG A 82 7.62 6.67 -3.93
CA ARG A 82 7.34 5.39 -4.56
C ARG A 82 6.83 5.55 -5.99
N VAL A 83 7.18 4.57 -6.81
CA VAL A 83 6.58 4.38 -8.12
C VAL A 83 5.84 3.05 -8.15
N VAL A 84 4.72 3.05 -8.85
CA VAL A 84 3.92 1.87 -9.13
C VAL A 84 4.04 1.55 -10.60
N ILE A 85 4.41 0.32 -10.90
CA ILE A 85 4.61 -0.22 -12.23
C ILE A 85 3.73 -1.45 -12.41
N GLY A 86 3.43 -1.83 -13.65
CA GLY A 86 2.62 -3.00 -13.92
C GLY A 86 3.04 -3.74 -15.16
N ASN A 87 2.78 -5.06 -15.18
CA ASN A 87 2.91 -5.85 -16.38
C ASN A 87 1.87 -5.40 -17.45
N ASP A 88 1.97 -5.90 -18.67
CA ASP A 88 1.07 -5.46 -19.75
C ASP A 88 -0.40 -5.63 -19.42
N LYS A 89 -0.79 -6.72 -18.75
CA LYS A 89 -2.18 -6.93 -18.29
C LYS A 89 -2.65 -5.85 -17.32
N ALA A 90 -1.79 -5.47 -16.38
CA ALA A 90 -2.09 -4.39 -15.44
C ALA A 90 -2.29 -3.06 -16.17
N ILE A 91 -1.41 -2.73 -17.09
CA ILE A 91 -1.45 -1.47 -17.85
C ILE A 91 -2.69 -1.39 -18.76
N GLU A 92 -3.01 -2.46 -19.45
CA GLU A 92 -4.19 -2.52 -20.32
C GLU A 92 -5.48 -2.31 -19.52
N ALA A 93 -5.64 -3.04 -18.40
CA ALA A 93 -6.80 -2.89 -17.53
C ALA A 93 -6.88 -1.48 -16.91
N TYR A 94 -5.76 -0.99 -16.38
CA TYR A 94 -5.68 0.34 -15.78
C TYR A 94 -6.09 1.45 -16.76
N ARG A 95 -5.55 1.44 -17.97
CA ARG A 95 -5.86 2.43 -19.01
C ARG A 95 -7.31 2.33 -19.51
N ALA A 96 -7.85 1.13 -19.51
CA ALA A 96 -9.24 0.89 -19.91
C ALA A 96 -10.25 1.19 -18.77
N GLY A 97 -9.79 1.49 -17.55
CA GLY A 97 -10.65 1.65 -16.37
C GLY A 97 -11.45 0.38 -16.05
N LYS A 98 -10.89 -0.80 -16.33
CA LYS A 98 -11.52 -2.10 -16.13
C LYS A 98 -10.94 -2.82 -14.91
N PRO A 99 -11.68 -3.77 -14.32
CA PRO A 99 -11.14 -4.66 -13.30
C PRO A 99 -9.87 -5.37 -13.82
N PHE A 100 -8.94 -5.60 -12.90
CA PHE A 100 -7.68 -6.26 -13.25
C PHE A 100 -7.91 -7.75 -13.52
N PRO A 101 -7.46 -8.28 -14.66
CA PRO A 101 -7.63 -9.70 -15.00
C PRO A 101 -6.64 -10.61 -14.25
N GLU A 102 -6.89 -11.92 -14.31
CA GLU A 102 -5.97 -12.94 -13.81
C GLU A 102 -4.57 -12.81 -14.41
N GLY A 103 -3.55 -12.97 -13.57
CA GLY A 103 -2.16 -12.79 -13.97
C GLY A 103 -1.73 -11.32 -14.08
N THR A 104 -2.54 -10.39 -13.59
CA THR A 104 -2.09 -9.01 -13.32
C THR A 104 -1.03 -9.04 -12.24
N ILE A 105 0.08 -8.35 -12.47
CA ILE A 105 1.09 -8.12 -11.44
C ILE A 105 1.40 -6.62 -11.41
N ILE A 106 1.31 -6.07 -10.20
CA ILE A 106 1.65 -4.67 -9.93
C ILE A 106 2.84 -4.65 -8.98
N GLY A 107 3.84 -3.86 -9.33
CA GLY A 107 5.04 -3.66 -8.53
C GLY A 107 5.06 -2.26 -7.91
N ARG A 108 5.55 -2.16 -6.69
CA ARG A 108 5.86 -0.91 -6.00
C ARG A 108 7.34 -0.89 -5.69
N VAL A 109 8.02 0.15 -6.16
CA VAL A 109 9.42 0.42 -5.83
C VAL A 109 9.48 1.71 -5.01
N ALA A 110 10.16 1.69 -3.86
CA ALA A 110 10.19 2.82 -2.94
C ALA A 110 11.60 3.21 -2.53
N TRP A 111 11.80 4.48 -2.28
CA TRP A 111 13.04 5.06 -1.75
C TRP A 111 12.70 6.06 -0.65
N LYS A 112 13.57 6.23 0.30
CA LYS A 112 13.46 7.34 1.24
C LYS A 112 13.44 8.66 0.48
N MET A 113 12.54 9.56 0.84
CA MET A 113 12.53 10.90 0.28
C MET A 113 13.55 11.77 1.02
N VAL A 114 14.51 12.30 0.29
CA VAL A 114 15.55 13.18 0.86
C VAL A 114 15.62 14.51 0.11
N PRO A 115 16.01 15.62 0.77
CA PRO A 115 16.22 16.88 0.07
C PRO A 115 17.33 16.74 -1.00
N SER A 116 17.13 17.35 -2.14
CA SER A 116 18.19 17.53 -3.13
C SER A 116 18.99 18.77 -2.78
N GLU A 117 20.16 18.61 -2.22
CA GLU A 117 21.00 19.74 -1.83
C GLU A 117 21.44 20.58 -3.03
N GLU A 118 21.79 19.93 -4.15
CA GLU A 118 22.21 20.60 -5.37
C GLU A 118 21.08 21.46 -5.96
N ASN A 119 19.89 20.88 -6.12
CA ASN A 119 18.76 21.61 -6.66
C ASN A 119 18.31 22.74 -5.71
N ASN A 120 18.25 22.46 -4.42
CA ASN A 120 17.83 23.43 -3.41
C ASN A 120 18.81 24.61 -3.31
N LYS A 121 20.10 24.35 -3.47
CA LYS A 121 21.12 25.40 -3.57
C LYS A 121 20.90 26.28 -4.81
N THR A 122 20.58 25.65 -5.94
CA THR A 122 20.30 26.36 -7.20
C THR A 122 19.04 27.21 -7.10
N PHE A 123 17.99 26.68 -6.45
CA PHE A 123 16.73 27.41 -6.24
C PHE A 123 16.79 28.46 -5.14
N GLY A 124 17.82 28.42 -4.28
CA GLY A 124 17.92 29.30 -3.12
C GLY A 124 16.94 28.98 -1.99
N GLN A 125 16.22 27.85 -2.07
CA GLN A 125 15.24 27.42 -1.08
C GLN A 125 15.03 25.91 -1.11
N ALA A 126 14.55 25.33 0.03
CA ALA A 126 14.23 23.92 0.15
C ALA A 126 12.90 23.59 -0.51
N GLN A 127 12.93 23.14 -1.75
CA GLN A 127 11.72 22.78 -2.53
C GLN A 127 11.87 21.52 -3.38
N SER A 128 13.10 21.00 -3.53
CA SER A 128 13.38 19.82 -4.34
C SER A 128 13.75 18.63 -3.47
N PHE A 129 13.10 17.50 -3.72
CA PHE A 129 13.35 16.23 -3.05
C PHE A 129 13.62 15.15 -4.09
N VAL A 130 14.45 14.19 -3.73
CA VAL A 130 14.89 13.11 -4.63
C VAL A 130 14.83 11.76 -3.89
N PRO A 131 14.82 10.64 -4.63
CA PRO A 131 15.02 9.33 -4.06
C PRO A 131 16.39 9.23 -3.37
N GLY A 132 16.38 8.81 -2.11
CA GLY A 132 17.58 8.47 -1.32
C GLY A 132 17.77 6.95 -1.24
N ASP A 133 18.18 6.48 -0.08
CA ASP A 133 18.44 5.05 0.15
C ASP A 133 17.16 4.21 0.05
N ALA A 134 17.34 2.97 -0.42
CA ALA A 134 16.27 1.98 -0.42
C ALA A 134 15.94 1.53 1.02
N PRO A 135 14.67 1.56 1.45
CA PRO A 135 14.26 1.04 2.74
C PRO A 135 14.18 -0.49 2.74
N ASP A 136 13.99 -1.09 3.92
CA ASP A 136 13.83 -2.54 4.05
C ASP A 136 12.60 -3.12 3.32
N TRP A 137 11.64 -2.26 2.93
CA TRP A 137 10.50 -2.60 2.09
C TRP A 137 10.65 -2.01 0.69
N TYR A 138 11.83 -2.16 0.10
CA TYR A 138 12.21 -1.53 -1.15
C TYR A 138 11.32 -1.91 -2.32
N LEU A 139 11.00 -3.20 -2.47
CA LEU A 139 10.30 -3.73 -3.62
C LEU A 139 9.14 -4.63 -3.18
N GLN A 140 7.95 -4.33 -3.64
CA GLN A 140 6.75 -5.09 -3.31
C GLN A 140 5.99 -5.43 -4.58
N PHE A 141 5.34 -6.62 -4.60
CA PHE A 141 4.43 -6.99 -5.68
C PHE A 141 3.09 -7.45 -5.11
N LEU A 142 2.06 -7.18 -5.87
CA LEU A 142 0.74 -7.79 -5.76
C LEU A 142 0.48 -8.57 -7.05
N GLU A 143 0.28 -9.88 -6.92
CA GLU A 143 -0.10 -10.78 -8.00
C GLU A 143 -1.56 -11.17 -7.87
N LYS A 144 -2.34 -11.06 -8.94
CA LYS A 144 -3.73 -11.50 -8.98
C LYS A 144 -3.85 -12.91 -9.56
N ASP A 145 -4.26 -13.83 -8.70
CA ASP A 145 -4.64 -15.20 -9.05
C ASP A 145 -5.71 -15.67 -8.06
N THR A 146 -6.97 -15.65 -8.50
CA THR A 146 -8.13 -15.95 -7.64
C THR A 146 -8.19 -17.41 -7.20
N LYS A 147 -7.51 -18.31 -7.88
CA LYS A 147 -7.41 -19.72 -7.48
C LYS A 147 -6.32 -19.95 -6.45
N LYS A 148 -5.14 -19.37 -6.70
CA LYS A 148 -3.96 -19.54 -5.84
C LYS A 148 -4.11 -18.81 -4.52
N TYR A 149 -4.69 -17.60 -4.55
CA TYR A 149 -4.82 -16.71 -3.40
C TYR A 149 -6.28 -16.50 -2.96
N ALA A 150 -7.09 -17.56 -3.00
CA ALA A 150 -8.52 -17.49 -2.71
C ALA A 150 -8.82 -16.90 -1.30
N ALA A 151 -7.99 -17.20 -0.30
CA ALA A 151 -8.13 -16.71 1.07
C ALA A 151 -7.99 -15.18 1.21
N THR A 152 -7.37 -14.54 0.24
CA THR A 152 -7.10 -13.09 0.22
C THR A 152 -7.79 -12.38 -0.95
N GLY A 153 -8.93 -12.92 -1.39
CA GLY A 153 -9.68 -12.33 -2.51
C GLY A 153 -8.95 -12.41 -3.85
N GLY A 154 -7.96 -13.30 -3.96
CA GLY A 154 -7.16 -13.50 -5.17
C GLY A 154 -5.86 -12.70 -5.21
N GLY A 155 -5.47 -12.03 -4.12
CA GLY A 155 -4.24 -11.25 -4.04
C GLY A 155 -3.10 -12.00 -3.34
N GLY A 156 -1.99 -12.23 -4.04
CA GLY A 156 -0.72 -12.65 -3.47
C GLY A 156 0.19 -11.44 -3.23
N TYR A 157 0.90 -11.42 -2.12
CA TYR A 157 1.73 -10.28 -1.72
C TYR A 157 3.18 -10.68 -1.56
N SER A 158 4.08 -9.79 -1.89
CA SER A 158 5.50 -9.94 -1.64
C SER A 158 6.12 -8.66 -1.10
N ASN A 159 7.20 -8.83 -0.37
CA ASN A 159 8.03 -7.75 0.08
C ASN A 159 9.49 -8.19 0.01
N PHE A 160 10.33 -7.37 -0.58
CA PHE A 160 11.76 -7.62 -0.73
C PHE A 160 12.53 -6.42 -0.16
N ASP A 161 13.60 -6.73 0.54
CA ASP A 161 14.50 -5.72 1.07
C ASP A 161 15.38 -5.07 -0.03
N LYS A 162 16.24 -4.14 0.38
CA LYS A 162 17.20 -3.47 -0.52
C LYS A 162 18.16 -4.42 -1.24
N ASP A 163 18.41 -5.62 -0.69
CA ASP A 163 19.25 -6.65 -1.26
C ASP A 163 18.46 -7.67 -2.09
N LEU A 164 17.16 -7.38 -2.32
CA LEU A 164 16.20 -8.19 -3.06
C LEU A 164 15.93 -9.56 -2.42
N LYS A 165 16.13 -9.67 -1.12
CA LYS A 165 15.76 -10.86 -0.35
C LYS A 165 14.30 -10.80 0.03
N PRO A 166 13.54 -11.90 -0.14
CA PRO A 166 12.14 -11.92 0.24
C PRO A 166 12.00 -11.83 1.77
N LEU A 167 11.10 -10.96 2.21
CA LEU A 167 10.63 -10.91 3.59
C LEU A 167 9.44 -11.86 3.71
N THR A 168 9.59 -12.91 4.50
CA THR A 168 8.61 -14.01 4.60
C THR A 168 7.95 -14.11 5.96
N ASP A 169 8.02 -13.05 6.76
CA ASP A 169 7.31 -12.97 8.03
C ASP A 169 5.79 -12.95 7.80
N GLU A 170 5.12 -13.99 8.26
CA GLU A 170 3.68 -14.21 8.03
C GLU A 170 2.83 -13.05 8.55
N LYS A 171 3.17 -12.49 9.72
CA LYS A 171 2.44 -11.36 10.31
C LYS A 171 2.53 -10.11 9.44
N THR A 172 3.71 -9.82 8.93
CA THR A 172 3.94 -8.70 8.01
C THR A 172 3.17 -8.89 6.72
N MET A 173 3.19 -10.08 6.13
CA MET A 173 2.45 -10.34 4.89
C MET A 173 0.93 -10.28 5.10
N TYR A 174 0.43 -10.76 6.24
CA TYR A 174 -0.99 -10.63 6.55
C TYR A 174 -1.41 -9.16 6.75
N SER A 175 -0.54 -8.31 7.28
CA SER A 175 -0.80 -6.87 7.39
C SER A 175 -0.95 -6.19 6.02
N CYS A 176 -0.25 -6.66 4.99
CA CYS A 176 -0.43 -6.19 3.62
C CYS A 176 -1.88 -6.42 3.15
N PHE A 177 -2.35 -7.67 3.26
CA PHE A 177 -3.74 -8.00 2.92
C PHE A 177 -4.75 -7.21 3.73
N SER A 178 -4.55 -7.10 5.04
CA SER A 178 -5.42 -6.37 5.96
C SER A 178 -5.64 -4.93 5.53
N CYS A 179 -4.58 -4.22 5.11
CA CYS A 179 -4.68 -2.88 4.54
C CYS A 179 -5.36 -2.88 3.17
N HIS A 180 -4.96 -3.78 2.28
CA HIS A 180 -5.50 -3.86 0.92
C HIS A 180 -6.98 -4.25 0.87
N LYS A 181 -7.48 -4.97 1.88
CA LYS A 181 -8.90 -5.31 2.01
C LYS A 181 -9.81 -4.08 2.03
N ALA A 182 -9.37 -2.97 2.55
CA ALA A 182 -10.15 -1.72 2.56
C ALA A 182 -10.48 -1.21 1.14
N VAL A 183 -9.78 -1.68 0.13
CA VAL A 183 -9.98 -1.32 -1.28
C VAL A 183 -10.38 -2.52 -2.16
N GLU A 184 -11.09 -3.48 -1.58
CA GLU A 184 -11.62 -4.67 -2.25
C GLU A 184 -12.38 -4.33 -3.53
N ALA A 185 -13.22 -3.30 -3.51
CA ALA A 185 -13.96 -2.82 -4.68
C ALA A 185 -13.08 -2.36 -5.86
N ARG A 186 -11.76 -2.23 -5.64
CA ARG A 186 -10.75 -1.87 -6.64
C ARG A 186 -9.73 -2.99 -6.83
N ASP A 187 -10.17 -4.24 -6.73
CA ASP A 187 -9.30 -5.41 -6.82
C ASP A 187 -8.14 -5.40 -5.82
N TYR A 188 -8.37 -4.88 -4.61
CA TYR A 188 -7.36 -4.78 -3.54
C TYR A 188 -6.15 -3.90 -3.90
N ILE A 189 -6.27 -2.99 -4.88
CA ILE A 189 -5.17 -2.16 -5.38
C ILE A 189 -5.41 -0.70 -5.03
N PHE A 190 -4.45 -0.07 -4.36
CA PHE A 190 -4.43 1.36 -4.12
C PHE A 190 -4.00 2.07 -5.40
N HIS A 191 -4.97 2.46 -6.21
CA HIS A 191 -4.78 3.31 -7.36
C HIS A 191 -5.90 4.34 -7.46
N GLU A 192 -5.59 5.51 -7.91
CA GLU A 192 -6.57 6.49 -8.33
C GLU A 192 -6.64 6.48 -9.86
N ILE A 193 -7.80 6.11 -10.38
CA ILE A 193 -8.09 6.34 -11.80
C ILE A 193 -8.34 7.83 -11.94
N ARG A 194 -7.29 8.61 -12.13
CA ARG A 194 -7.49 10.00 -12.54
C ARG A 194 -7.86 10.00 -14.00
N ALA A 195 -8.98 10.64 -14.31
CA ALA A 195 -9.50 10.86 -15.66
C ALA A 195 -8.50 11.58 -16.60
N LEU A 196 -7.35 12.01 -16.10
CA LEU A 196 -6.26 12.65 -16.85
C LEU A 196 -5.67 11.77 -17.96
N ILE A 197 -5.79 10.44 -17.86
CA ILE A 197 -5.31 9.55 -18.93
C ILE A 197 -6.38 9.34 -20.01
N ALA A 198 -7.66 9.49 -19.66
CA ALA A 198 -8.76 9.38 -20.61
C ALA A 198 -8.98 10.64 -21.46
N ALA A 199 -8.38 11.76 -21.10
CA ALA A 199 -8.66 13.07 -21.69
C ALA A 199 -7.54 13.64 -22.59
N VAL A 200 -6.47 12.90 -22.86
CA VAL A 200 -5.53 13.29 -23.90
C VAL A 200 -5.98 12.60 -25.19
N PRO A 201 -6.73 13.27 -26.07
CA PRO A 201 -7.00 12.73 -27.40
C PRO A 201 -5.62 12.46 -28.01
N ALA A 202 -5.45 11.26 -28.58
CA ALA A 202 -4.28 10.96 -29.39
C ALA A 202 -4.12 12.14 -30.37
N LYS A 203 -3.09 12.97 -30.15
CA LYS A 203 -2.72 13.96 -31.16
C LYS A 203 -2.39 13.15 -32.40
N THR A 204 -3.31 13.12 -33.35
CA THR A 204 -2.99 12.70 -34.69
C THR A 204 -1.88 13.67 -35.13
N HIS A 205 -0.65 13.19 -35.15
CA HIS A 205 0.41 13.89 -35.83
C HIS A 205 -0.10 14.15 -37.26
N PRO A 206 -0.19 15.36 -37.72
CA PRO A 206 -0.41 15.61 -39.16
C PRO A 206 0.76 14.92 -39.83
N SER A 207 0.44 13.90 -40.60
CA SER A 207 1.37 13.25 -41.50
C SER A 207 2.15 14.35 -42.23
N SER A 208 3.46 14.29 -42.11
CA SER A 208 4.42 15.05 -42.87
C SER A 208 3.98 15.11 -44.35
N GLN A 209 3.35 16.17 -44.75
CA GLN A 209 3.30 16.52 -46.17
C GLN A 209 4.70 16.93 -46.56
N ILE A 210 5.37 15.99 -47.14
CA ILE A 210 6.67 16.13 -47.78
C ILE A 210 6.60 17.23 -48.81
N PHE A 211 7.46 18.19 -48.63
CA PHE A 211 7.88 19.10 -49.69
C PHE A 211 8.28 18.29 -50.92
N SER A 212 7.46 18.37 -51.98
CA SER A 212 7.89 18.15 -53.35
C SER A 212 7.91 19.51 -53.97
N ALA A 213 9.03 20.18 -53.87
CA ALA A 213 9.34 21.34 -54.67
C ALA A 213 10.13 20.84 -55.86
N ALA A 214 9.48 20.95 -57.01
CA ALA A 214 10.08 20.76 -58.31
C ALA A 214 11.14 21.81 -58.59
N ILE A 215 12.18 21.38 -59.29
CA ILE A 215 13.04 22.15 -60.16
C ILE A 215 12.52 21.98 -61.56
#